data_b3d84a10c7f9a4e67211b98e375bc1cd
#
_entry.id   b3d84a10c7f9a4e67211b98e375bc1cd
#
_cell.length_a   1.000
_cell.length_b   1.000
_cell.length_c   1.000
_cell.angle_alpha   90.00
_cell.angle_beta   90.00
_cell.angle_gamma   90.00
#
_symmetry.space_group_name_H-M   'P 1'
#
loop_
_entity.id
_entity.type
_entity.pdbx_description
1 polymer ?
#
loop_
_entity_poly.entity_id
_entity_poly.type
_entity_poly.pdbx_seq_one_letter_code
_entity_poly.pdbx_strand_id
1 'polypeptide(L)'
;MVLHFIYTNCPDFCPLHAEKIAEIQKMVNITPMKDLVEFISITTDPKRDFGQVLKDFGNNHGLDPVNWVFLTAAPGAPEDSTRELAKSYGTEFKIMPNGDQMHGVVTSVIRADGRLVARFHSLKFENLNLVKFINALTNDHHPASHADPGFWDRLKAWF
;
A
#
# COMPACT_ATOMS: atom_id res chain seq x y z
N MET A 1 -0.94 -1.98 -9.20
CA MET A 1 -1.15 -1.32 -7.89
C MET A 1 0.17 -1.15 -7.16
N VAL A 2 0.28 -0.10 -6.37
CA VAL A 2 1.38 0.15 -5.43
C VAL A 2 0.81 0.06 -4.02
N LEU A 3 1.27 -0.91 -3.25
CA LEU A 3 0.73 -1.23 -1.93
C LEU A 3 1.79 -1.03 -0.85
N HIS A 4 1.40 -0.42 0.27
CA HIS A 4 2.19 -0.39 1.50
C HIS A 4 1.32 -0.47 2.74
N PHE A 5 1.94 -0.87 3.86
CA PHE A 5 1.27 -0.98 5.15
C PHE A 5 1.66 0.17 6.05
N ILE A 6 0.68 0.69 6.79
CA ILE A 6 0.83 1.84 7.70
C ILE A 6 0.15 1.55 9.03
N TYR A 7 0.39 2.40 10.02
CA TYR A 7 -0.55 2.74 11.10
C TYR A 7 -0.38 4.22 11.45
N THR A 8 -1.49 4.91 11.69
CA THR A 8 -1.49 6.38 11.75
C THR A 8 -0.77 6.95 12.96
N ASN A 9 -0.71 6.18 14.06
CA ASN A 9 0.00 6.58 15.29
C ASN A 9 1.50 6.20 15.29
N CYS A 10 2.08 5.96 14.12
CA CYS A 10 3.51 5.67 13.99
C CYS A 10 4.33 6.96 14.16
N PRO A 11 5.28 7.01 15.12
CA PRO A 11 6.05 8.24 15.37
C PRO A 11 7.15 8.49 14.32
N ASP A 12 7.55 7.48 13.54
CA ASP A 12 8.78 7.54 12.76
C ASP A 12 8.60 7.27 11.25
N PHE A 13 8.45 6.00 10.86
CA PHE A 13 8.62 5.59 9.47
C PHE A 13 7.36 5.67 8.62
N CYS A 14 6.16 5.53 9.18
CA CYS A 14 4.93 5.56 8.39
C CYS A 14 4.68 6.93 7.73
N PRO A 15 4.85 8.07 8.42
CA PRO A 15 4.79 9.38 7.80
C PRO A 15 5.76 9.52 6.62
N LEU A 16 7.04 9.23 6.86
CA LEU A 16 8.09 9.33 5.84
C LEU A 16 7.85 8.39 4.64
N HIS A 17 7.32 7.20 4.90
CA HIS A 17 6.95 6.26 3.83
C HIS A 17 5.76 6.79 3.02
N ALA A 18 4.73 7.31 3.68
CA ALA A 18 3.58 7.90 3.02
C ALA A 18 3.99 9.09 2.14
N GLU A 19 4.81 10.02 2.66
CA GLU A 19 5.33 11.16 1.90
C GLU A 19 6.15 10.71 0.68
N LYS A 20 7.03 9.71 0.85
CA LYS A 20 7.79 9.14 -0.27
C LYS A 20 6.88 8.57 -1.35
N ILE A 21 5.84 7.84 -0.97
CA ILE A 21 4.88 7.28 -1.93
C ILE A 21 4.03 8.39 -2.56
N ALA A 22 3.70 9.46 -1.82
CA ALA A 22 3.02 10.64 -2.37
C ALA A 22 3.86 11.35 -3.45
N GLU A 23 5.17 11.45 -3.26
CA GLU A 23 6.06 11.96 -4.31
C GLU A 23 6.05 11.06 -5.56
N ILE A 24 6.10 9.75 -5.38
CA ILE A 24 6.00 8.79 -6.48
C ILE A 24 4.63 8.89 -7.17
N GLN A 25 3.54 9.03 -6.43
CA GLN A 25 2.22 9.25 -6.96
C GLN A 25 2.16 10.53 -7.81
N LYS A 26 2.75 11.64 -7.36
CA LYS A 26 2.83 12.88 -8.15
C LYS A 26 3.54 12.65 -9.48
N MET A 27 4.65 11.90 -9.47
CA MET A 27 5.38 11.55 -10.70
C MET A 27 4.56 10.67 -11.64
N VAL A 28 3.76 9.76 -11.12
CA VAL A 28 2.83 8.91 -11.90
C VAL A 28 1.69 9.77 -12.45
N ASN A 29 1.10 10.64 -11.62
CA ASN A 29 -0.11 11.39 -11.95
C ASN A 29 0.07 12.48 -13.01
N ILE A 30 1.29 12.91 -13.30
CA ILE A 30 1.59 13.81 -14.43
C ILE A 30 1.77 13.06 -15.76
N THR A 31 1.54 11.76 -15.79
CA THR A 31 1.66 10.90 -16.98
C THR A 31 0.35 10.15 -17.23
N PRO A 32 0.17 9.51 -18.41
CA PRO A 32 -0.99 8.65 -18.66
C PRO A 32 -1.12 7.44 -17.71
N MET A 33 -0.09 7.12 -16.93
CA MET A 33 -0.17 6.07 -15.91
C MET A 33 -1.17 6.39 -14.78
N LYS A 34 -1.58 7.65 -14.62
CA LYS A 34 -2.55 8.08 -13.61
C LYS A 34 -3.81 7.21 -13.58
N ASP A 35 -4.33 6.88 -14.76
CA ASP A 35 -5.56 6.12 -14.91
C ASP A 35 -5.35 4.59 -14.87
N LEU A 36 -4.10 4.16 -14.80
CA LEU A 36 -3.69 2.75 -14.83
C LEU A 36 -3.12 2.25 -13.50
N VAL A 37 -2.79 3.18 -12.59
CA VAL A 37 -2.09 2.87 -11.33
C VAL A 37 -2.90 3.32 -10.15
N GLU A 38 -3.16 2.40 -9.25
CA GLU A 38 -3.78 2.67 -7.96
C GLU A 38 -2.78 2.49 -6.82
N PHE A 39 -2.80 3.42 -5.87
CA PHE A 39 -2.02 3.40 -4.66
C PHE A 39 -2.89 2.96 -3.49
N ILE A 40 -2.41 2.01 -2.70
CA ILE A 40 -3.18 1.41 -1.61
C ILE A 40 -2.36 1.45 -0.32
N SER A 41 -2.94 2.05 0.71
CA SER A 41 -2.44 1.96 2.08
C SER A 41 -3.36 1.06 2.90
N ILE A 42 -2.81 0.02 3.50
CA ILE A 42 -3.55 -0.86 4.40
C ILE A 42 -3.07 -0.62 5.83
N THR A 43 -4.01 -0.29 6.73
CA THR A 43 -3.62 -0.13 8.13
C THR A 43 -3.39 -1.46 8.83
N THR A 44 -2.39 -1.50 9.69
CA THR A 44 -2.09 -2.62 10.60
C THR A 44 -2.66 -2.41 12.00
N ASP A 45 -3.40 -1.32 12.18
CA ASP A 45 -4.07 -0.97 13.44
C ASP A 45 -5.56 -0.65 13.21
N PRO A 46 -6.36 -1.65 12.77
CA PRO A 46 -7.74 -1.42 12.37
C PRO A 46 -8.65 -0.91 13.50
N LYS A 47 -8.24 -1.07 14.75
CA LYS A 47 -9.00 -0.54 15.89
C LYS A 47 -8.97 0.98 16.00
N ARG A 48 -7.86 1.60 15.63
CA ARG A 48 -7.67 3.05 15.73
C ARG A 48 -7.80 3.73 14.37
N ASP A 49 -7.42 3.04 13.31
CA ASP A 49 -7.29 3.58 11.96
C ASP A 49 -8.50 3.24 11.10
N PHE A 50 -9.49 4.12 11.12
CA PHE A 50 -10.69 3.99 10.29
C PHE A 50 -11.27 5.37 9.93
N GLY A 51 -12.11 5.41 8.91
CA GLY A 51 -12.91 6.57 8.54
C GLY A 51 -12.10 7.87 8.42
N GLN A 52 -12.39 8.87 9.25
CA GLN A 52 -11.77 10.18 9.18
C GLN A 52 -10.28 10.16 9.54
N VAL A 53 -9.85 9.29 10.46
CA VAL A 53 -8.45 9.18 10.88
C VAL A 53 -7.53 8.87 9.67
N LEU A 54 -7.92 7.92 8.83
CA LEU A 54 -7.17 7.58 7.61
C LEU A 54 -7.19 8.71 6.57
N LYS A 55 -8.32 9.42 6.44
CA LYS A 55 -8.42 10.57 5.54
C LYS A 55 -7.51 11.71 5.98
N ASP A 56 -7.50 12.02 7.27
CA ASP A 56 -6.64 13.07 7.83
C ASP A 56 -5.16 12.70 7.67
N PHE A 57 -4.81 11.44 7.90
CA PHE A 57 -3.46 10.95 7.63
C PHE A 57 -3.07 11.18 6.16
N GLY A 58 -3.94 10.80 5.21
CA GLY A 58 -3.72 11.03 3.79
C GLY A 58 -3.48 12.50 3.45
N ASN A 59 -4.37 13.37 3.91
CA ASN A 59 -4.29 14.82 3.68
C ASN A 59 -3.00 15.42 4.25
N ASN A 60 -2.61 15.00 5.46
CA ASN A 60 -1.41 15.52 6.14
C ASN A 60 -0.10 15.10 5.46
N HIS A 61 -0.10 13.98 4.70
CA HIS A 61 1.08 13.45 4.02
C HIS A 61 1.04 13.63 2.49
N GLY A 62 0.09 14.42 1.97
CA GLY A 62 0.04 14.80 0.56
C GLY A 62 -0.37 13.70 -0.40
N LEU A 63 -1.15 12.73 0.09
CA LEU A 63 -1.70 11.65 -0.72
C LEU A 63 -2.90 12.18 -1.53
N ASP A 64 -2.88 11.97 -2.84
CA ASP A 64 -3.94 12.42 -3.73
C ASP A 64 -5.06 11.35 -3.81
N PRO A 65 -6.28 11.67 -3.36
CA PRO A 65 -7.39 10.71 -3.36
C PRO A 65 -7.86 10.30 -4.76
N VAL A 66 -7.36 10.90 -5.82
CA VAL A 66 -7.78 10.60 -7.20
C VAL A 66 -7.51 9.14 -7.58
N ASN A 67 -6.41 8.58 -7.11
CA ASN A 67 -6.04 7.18 -7.31
C ASN A 67 -5.35 6.58 -6.08
N TRP A 68 -5.81 6.99 -4.89
CA TRP A 68 -5.35 6.45 -3.61
C TRP A 68 -6.50 5.92 -2.78
N VAL A 69 -6.35 4.71 -2.25
CA VAL A 69 -7.33 4.06 -1.40
C VAL A 69 -6.70 3.66 -0.07
N PHE A 70 -7.41 3.93 1.02
CA PHE A 70 -7.10 3.40 2.34
C PHE A 70 -8.00 2.20 2.63
N LEU A 71 -7.39 1.12 3.12
CA LEU A 71 -8.10 -0.07 3.56
C LEU A 71 -7.83 -0.35 5.03
N THR A 72 -8.87 -0.82 5.72
CA THR A 72 -8.84 -1.29 7.11
C THR A 72 -9.57 -2.62 7.21
N ALA A 73 -9.49 -3.30 8.35
CA ALA A 73 -10.20 -4.57 8.54
C ALA A 73 -11.72 -4.38 8.48
N ALA A 74 -12.42 -5.34 7.91
CA ALA A 74 -13.88 -5.36 7.91
C ALA A 74 -14.43 -5.43 9.35
N PRO A 75 -15.63 -4.88 9.61
CA PRO A 75 -16.28 -5.03 10.90
C PRO A 75 -16.42 -6.51 11.29
N GLY A 76 -15.93 -6.87 12.47
CA GLY A 76 -15.94 -8.24 12.98
C GLY A 76 -14.78 -9.14 12.52
N ALA A 77 -13.89 -8.65 11.66
CA ALA A 77 -12.69 -9.38 11.32
C ALA A 77 -11.73 -9.50 12.53
N PRO A 78 -10.90 -10.56 12.59
CA PRO A 78 -9.87 -10.68 13.62
C PRO A 78 -8.95 -9.46 13.64
N GLU A 79 -8.58 -8.99 14.83
CA GLU A 79 -7.72 -7.81 15.01
C GLU A 79 -6.40 -7.91 14.25
N ASP A 80 -5.87 -9.13 14.13
CA ASP A 80 -4.59 -9.39 13.47
C ASP A 80 -4.69 -9.58 11.96
N SER A 81 -5.90 -9.55 11.38
CA SER A 81 -6.11 -9.87 9.96
C SER A 81 -5.22 -9.05 9.02
N THR A 82 -5.17 -7.73 9.20
CA THR A 82 -4.35 -6.86 8.36
C THR A 82 -2.84 -7.03 8.60
N ARG A 83 -2.43 -7.40 9.83
CA ARG A 83 -1.03 -7.73 10.15
C ARG A 83 -0.61 -9.05 9.52
N GLU A 84 -1.48 -10.06 9.55
CA GLU A 84 -1.22 -11.33 8.87
C GLU A 84 -1.13 -11.14 7.35
N LEU A 85 -2.00 -10.31 6.78
CA LEU A 85 -1.90 -9.91 5.39
C LEU A 85 -0.54 -9.25 5.11
N ALA A 86 -0.13 -8.29 5.93
CA ALA A 86 1.15 -7.59 5.77
C ALA A 86 2.35 -8.54 5.84
N LYS A 87 2.33 -9.54 6.72
CA LYS A 87 3.36 -10.59 6.76
C LYS A 87 3.44 -11.37 5.45
N SER A 88 2.30 -11.69 4.83
CA SER A 88 2.28 -12.38 3.53
C SER A 88 2.93 -11.56 2.41
N TYR A 89 2.93 -10.22 2.56
CA TYR A 89 3.64 -9.29 1.67
C TYR A 89 5.09 -9.02 2.09
N GLY A 90 5.61 -9.74 3.10
CA GLY A 90 7.00 -9.64 3.55
C GLY A 90 7.28 -8.50 4.51
N THR A 91 6.24 -7.93 5.13
CA THR A 91 6.38 -6.94 6.19
C THR A 91 6.43 -7.66 7.54
N GLU A 92 7.57 -7.59 8.22
CA GLU A 92 7.74 -8.14 9.57
C GLU A 92 7.23 -7.15 10.61
N PHE A 93 6.56 -7.66 11.65
CA PHE A 93 6.03 -6.87 12.75
C PHE A 93 6.55 -7.34 14.09
N LYS A 94 6.83 -6.36 14.95
CA LYS A 94 7.08 -6.57 16.38
C LYS A 94 6.21 -5.58 17.17
N ILE A 95 5.31 -6.10 17.99
CA ILE A 95 4.53 -5.28 18.91
C ILE A 95 5.40 -5.03 20.13
N MET A 96 5.56 -3.76 20.48
CA MET A 96 6.32 -3.31 21.64
C MET A 96 5.42 -3.32 22.89
N PRO A 97 6.00 -3.39 24.12
CA PRO A 97 5.22 -3.40 25.37
C PRO A 97 4.32 -2.18 25.57
N ASN A 98 4.65 -1.04 24.96
CA ASN A 98 3.85 0.19 24.98
C ASN A 98 2.72 0.21 23.94
N GLY A 99 2.55 -0.87 23.16
CA GLY A 99 1.55 -0.97 22.10
C GLY A 99 1.98 -0.40 20.74
N ASP A 100 3.19 0.16 20.63
CA ASP A 100 3.73 0.59 19.36
C ASP A 100 4.06 -0.62 18.47
N GLN A 101 4.00 -0.40 17.17
CA GLN A 101 4.33 -1.43 16.18
C GLN A 101 5.65 -1.07 15.50
N MET A 102 6.65 -1.92 15.64
CA MET A 102 7.85 -1.83 14.81
C MET A 102 7.64 -2.74 13.61
N HIS A 103 7.70 -2.18 12.41
CA HIS A 103 7.56 -2.97 11.19
C HIS A 103 8.56 -2.54 10.12
N GLY A 104 8.88 -3.46 9.23
CA GLY A 104 9.71 -3.17 8.07
C GLY A 104 8.98 -2.26 7.08
N VAL A 105 9.74 -1.35 6.45
CA VAL A 105 9.21 -0.50 5.37
C VAL A 105 9.32 -1.27 4.05
N VAL A 106 8.18 -1.65 3.49
CA VAL A 106 8.09 -2.39 2.24
C VAL A 106 7.02 -1.78 1.35
N THR A 107 7.41 -1.38 0.14
CA THR A 107 6.50 -1.02 -0.93
C THR A 107 6.38 -2.19 -1.90
N SER A 108 5.19 -2.71 -2.06
CA SER A 108 4.87 -3.83 -2.93
C SER A 108 4.25 -3.35 -4.23
N VAL A 109 4.69 -3.89 -5.36
CA VAL A 109 4.07 -3.66 -6.66
C VAL A 109 3.33 -4.90 -7.10
N ILE A 110 2.06 -4.72 -7.43
CA ILE A 110 1.14 -5.78 -7.78
C ILE A 110 0.62 -5.50 -9.18
N ARG A 111 0.71 -6.48 -10.07
CA ARG A 111 0.21 -6.43 -11.44
C ARG A 111 -1.33 -6.48 -11.46
N ALA A 112 -1.95 -6.16 -12.60
CA ALA A 112 -3.41 -6.20 -12.77
C ALA A 112 -4.01 -7.60 -12.58
N ASP A 113 -3.23 -8.65 -12.81
CA ASP A 113 -3.62 -10.05 -12.56
C ASP A 113 -3.54 -10.47 -11.07
N GLY A 114 -3.19 -9.54 -10.17
CA GLY A 114 -3.07 -9.78 -8.73
C GLY A 114 -1.72 -10.34 -8.27
N ARG A 115 -0.77 -10.58 -9.18
CA ARG A 115 0.54 -11.10 -8.80
C ARG A 115 1.43 -10.01 -8.22
N LEU A 116 2.05 -10.32 -7.09
CA LEU A 116 3.14 -9.54 -6.55
C LEU A 116 4.38 -9.68 -7.45
N VAL A 117 4.85 -8.58 -8.02
CA VAL A 117 5.95 -8.59 -9.02
C VAL A 117 7.21 -7.92 -8.51
N ALA A 118 7.12 -7.06 -7.52
CA ALA A 118 8.30 -6.45 -6.89
C ALA A 118 8.03 -6.03 -5.45
N ARG A 119 9.12 -5.98 -4.66
CA ARG A 119 9.18 -5.35 -3.34
C ARG A 119 10.34 -4.39 -3.29
N PHE A 120 10.09 -3.18 -2.84
CA PHE A 120 11.09 -2.16 -2.57
C PHE A 120 11.22 -2.02 -1.06
N HIS A 121 12.37 -2.41 -0.53
CA HIS A 121 12.62 -2.40 0.90
C HIS A 121 13.25 -1.07 1.34
N SER A 122 12.92 -0.62 2.55
CA SER A 122 13.38 0.63 3.16
C SER A 122 12.91 1.89 2.42
N LEU A 123 13.37 3.06 2.84
CA LEU A 123 13.14 4.35 2.16
C LEU A 123 14.27 4.74 1.21
N LYS A 124 15.30 3.89 1.05
CA LYS A 124 16.52 4.26 0.32
C LYS A 124 16.47 4.04 -1.19
N PHE A 125 15.43 3.41 -1.72
CA PHE A 125 15.30 3.27 -3.17
C PHE A 125 14.95 4.61 -3.83
N GLU A 126 15.46 4.82 -5.05
CA GLU A 126 15.17 6.03 -5.83
C GLU A 126 13.73 6.00 -6.36
N ASN A 127 12.98 7.09 -6.17
CA ASN A 127 11.59 7.22 -6.63
C ASN A 127 11.44 6.90 -8.12
N LEU A 128 12.39 7.39 -8.92
CA LEU A 128 12.40 7.17 -10.37
C LEU A 128 12.51 5.67 -10.75
N ASN A 129 13.18 4.86 -9.94
CA ASN A 129 13.28 3.42 -10.21
C ASN A 129 11.93 2.73 -10.08
N LEU A 130 11.15 3.09 -9.06
CA LEU A 130 9.79 2.57 -8.91
C LEU A 130 8.89 3.08 -10.05
N VAL A 131 8.96 4.36 -10.40
CA VAL A 131 8.17 4.93 -11.51
C VAL A 131 8.51 4.23 -12.83
N LYS A 132 9.79 4.02 -13.15
CA LYS A 132 10.21 3.28 -14.36
C LYS A 132 9.71 1.83 -14.35
N PHE A 133 9.75 1.18 -13.20
CA PHE A 133 9.24 -0.19 -13.06
C PHE A 133 7.72 -0.24 -13.31
N ILE A 134 6.96 0.69 -12.73
CA ILE A 134 5.52 0.82 -12.98
C ILE A 134 5.25 1.09 -14.46
N ASN A 135 5.99 2.02 -15.08
CA ASN A 135 5.83 2.35 -16.49
C ASN A 135 6.08 1.13 -17.39
N ALA A 136 7.08 0.32 -17.10
CA ALA A 136 7.33 -0.91 -17.84
C ALA A 136 6.14 -1.88 -17.72
N LEU A 137 5.55 -2.02 -16.53
CA LEU A 137 4.40 -2.90 -16.31
C LEU A 137 3.11 -2.40 -16.97
N THR A 138 2.91 -1.09 -17.07
CA THR A 138 1.70 -0.50 -17.68
C THR A 138 1.78 -0.47 -19.21
N ASN A 139 3.00 -0.42 -19.77
CA ASN A 139 3.25 -0.46 -21.21
C ASN A 139 3.44 -1.89 -21.75
N ASP A 140 3.59 -2.88 -20.88
CA ASP A 140 3.76 -4.28 -21.26
C ASP A 140 2.38 -4.85 -21.62
N HIS A 141 1.96 -4.63 -22.87
CA HIS A 141 0.69 -5.13 -23.45
C HIS A 141 0.70 -6.64 -23.67
N HIS A 142 1.21 -7.43 -22.74
CA HIS A 142 0.88 -8.84 -22.74
C HIS A 142 -0.60 -8.98 -22.36
N PRO A 143 -1.46 -9.51 -23.26
CA PRO A 143 -2.83 -9.82 -22.87
C PRO A 143 -2.75 -10.68 -21.60
N ALA A 144 -3.47 -10.27 -20.57
CA ALA A 144 -3.51 -10.99 -19.30
C ALA A 144 -3.94 -12.44 -19.55
N SER A 145 -2.96 -13.32 -19.73
CA SER A 145 -3.23 -14.74 -19.71
C SER A 145 -3.56 -15.11 -18.27
N HIS A 146 -4.85 -15.22 -18.01
CA HIS A 146 -5.44 -15.60 -16.74
C HIS A 146 -5.27 -14.56 -15.61
N ALA A 147 -6.05 -13.47 -15.67
CA ALA A 147 -6.41 -12.73 -14.48
C ALA A 147 -7.04 -13.74 -13.51
N ASP A 148 -6.47 -13.87 -12.31
CA ASP A 148 -7.12 -14.65 -11.24
C ASP A 148 -8.37 -13.88 -10.78
N PRO A 149 -9.58 -14.26 -11.20
CA PRO A 149 -10.81 -13.51 -10.89
C PRO A 149 -11.09 -13.45 -9.39
N GLY A 150 -10.44 -14.31 -8.59
CA GLY A 150 -10.58 -14.32 -7.15
C GLY A 150 -9.61 -13.40 -6.39
N PHE A 151 -8.69 -12.70 -7.05
CA PHE A 151 -7.75 -11.83 -6.34
C PHE A 151 -8.47 -10.69 -5.60
N TRP A 152 -9.32 -9.97 -6.30
CA TRP A 152 -10.11 -8.88 -5.71
C TRP A 152 -11.10 -9.38 -4.66
N ASP A 153 -11.68 -10.57 -4.88
CA ASP A 153 -12.59 -11.18 -3.91
C ASP A 153 -11.82 -11.66 -2.67
N ARG A 154 -10.60 -12.20 -2.82
CA ARG A 154 -9.73 -12.51 -1.68
C ARG A 154 -9.30 -11.26 -0.92
N LEU A 155 -8.92 -10.20 -1.62
CA LEU A 155 -8.55 -8.94 -0.98
C LEU A 155 -9.75 -8.35 -0.22
N LYS A 156 -10.94 -8.33 -0.83
CA LYS A 156 -12.18 -7.85 -0.18
C LYS A 156 -12.60 -8.71 1.00
N ALA A 157 -12.30 -10.02 1.00
CA ALA A 157 -12.61 -10.90 2.13
C ALA A 157 -11.77 -10.61 3.39
N TRP A 158 -10.67 -9.85 3.26
CA TRP A 158 -9.84 -9.40 4.38
C TRP A 158 -10.31 -8.08 4.99
N PHE A 159 -11.19 -7.36 4.31
CA PHE A 159 -11.73 -6.05 4.68
C PHE A 159 -13.27 -6.08 4.74
#